data_3c3a6be7659930b6a1755a4d903e9641
#
_entry.id   3c3a6be7659930b6a1755a4d903e9641
#
_cell.length_a   1.000
_cell.length_b   1.000
_cell.length_c   1.000
_cell.angle_alpha   90.00
_cell.angle_beta   90.00
_cell.angle_gamma   90.00
#
_symmetry.space_group_name_H-M   'P 1'
#
loop_
_entity.id
_entity.type
_entity.pdbx_description
1 polymer ?
#
loop_
_entity_poly.entity_id
_entity_poly.type
_entity_poly.pdbx_seq_one_letter_code
_entity_poly.pdbx_strand_id
1 'polypeptide(L)'
;EKLINMIYTHLCAIKEVVARNGSLRAEFFKNIWLVERKRKAFDEEEIALLQRVIEEGCRRGTFNVEYPSFTAEIIHYSVKGIEVPYIYDRLGRDLNDATSRPFVAAIVCRALGMSIPATLQTNLFTK
;
A
#
# COMPACT_ATOMS: atom_id res chain seq x y z
N GLU A 1 11.69 -2.79 3.68
CA GLU A 1 10.95 -2.82 4.98
C GLU A 1 10.12 -1.55 5.15
N LYS A 2 10.69 -0.32 4.98
CA LYS A 2 9.99 0.95 5.19
C LYS A 2 8.72 1.08 4.34
N LEU A 3 8.78 0.80 3.03
CA LEU A 3 7.61 0.84 2.15
C LEU A 3 6.53 -0.15 2.56
N ILE A 4 6.91 -1.38 2.91
CA ILE A 4 5.95 -2.39 3.35
C ILE A 4 5.26 -1.96 4.64
N ASN A 5 6.01 -1.40 5.59
CA ASN A 5 5.44 -0.85 6.82
C ASN A 5 4.46 0.30 6.52
N MET A 6 4.79 1.21 5.59
CA MET A 6 3.88 2.28 5.17
C MET A 6 2.57 1.73 4.60
N ILE A 7 2.63 0.73 3.72
CA ILE A 7 1.44 0.09 3.13
C ILE A 7 0.54 -0.49 4.22
N TYR A 8 1.10 -1.31 5.13
CA TYR A 8 0.29 -1.93 6.19
C TYR A 8 -0.21 -0.92 7.21
N THR A 9 0.56 0.11 7.54
CA THR A 9 0.09 1.20 8.40
C THR A 9 -1.11 1.91 7.79
N HIS A 10 -1.06 2.22 6.50
CA HIS A 10 -2.18 2.82 5.77
C HIS A 10 -3.43 1.92 5.82
N LEU A 11 -3.30 0.64 5.45
CA LEU A 11 -4.41 -0.31 5.42
C LEU A 11 -5.05 -0.51 6.81
N CYS A 12 -4.23 -0.66 7.84
CA CYS A 12 -4.72 -0.79 9.23
C CYS A 12 -5.45 0.49 9.69
N ALA A 13 -4.89 1.67 9.40
CA ALA A 13 -5.52 2.94 9.77
C ALA A 13 -6.90 3.11 9.11
N ILE A 14 -7.03 2.81 7.83
CA ILE A 14 -8.31 2.87 7.12
C ILE A 14 -9.31 1.86 7.71
N LYS A 15 -8.89 0.62 7.99
CA LYS A 15 -9.76 -0.40 8.60
C LYS A 15 -10.26 0.04 9.98
N GLU A 16 -9.40 0.63 10.82
CA GLU A 16 -9.79 1.17 12.13
C GLU A 16 -10.79 2.33 12.02
N VAL A 17 -10.56 3.27 11.09
CA VAL A 17 -11.47 4.40 10.86
C VAL A 17 -12.85 3.91 10.45
N VAL A 18 -12.92 2.94 9.54
CA VAL A 18 -14.20 2.35 9.11
C VAL A 18 -14.89 1.60 10.24
N ALA A 19 -14.14 0.85 11.06
CA ALA A 19 -14.70 0.12 12.20
C ALA A 19 -15.27 1.04 13.26
N ARG A 20 -14.59 2.18 13.53
CA ARG A 20 -15.06 3.18 14.53
C ARG A 20 -16.27 3.98 14.04
N ASN A 21 -16.40 4.18 12.75
CA ASN A 21 -17.39 5.06 12.14
C ASN A 21 -18.41 4.30 11.30
N GLY A 22 -19.01 3.25 11.84
CA GLY A 22 -19.99 2.42 11.12
C GLY A 22 -21.20 3.19 10.54
N SER A 23 -21.49 4.39 11.06
CA SER A 23 -22.52 5.30 10.54
C SER A 23 -22.06 6.15 9.34
N LEU A 24 -20.76 6.24 9.07
CA LEU A 24 -20.19 7.01 7.95
C LEU A 24 -20.56 6.48 6.56
N ARG A 25 -21.08 5.25 6.45
CA ARG A 25 -21.49 4.69 5.17
C ARG A 25 -22.57 5.53 4.48
N ALA A 26 -23.57 6.00 5.21
CA ALA A 26 -24.68 6.77 4.63
C ALA A 26 -24.29 8.22 4.33
N GLU A 27 -23.50 8.86 5.21
CA GLU A 27 -23.01 10.23 5.00
C GLU A 27 -21.87 10.32 3.98
N PHE A 28 -21.05 9.28 3.86
CA PHE A 28 -19.98 9.20 2.87
C PHE A 28 -20.51 9.35 1.45
N PHE A 29 -21.64 8.73 1.13
CA PHE A 29 -22.26 8.86 -0.18
C PHE A 29 -22.98 10.20 -0.39
N LYS A 30 -23.41 10.87 0.68
CA LYS A 30 -24.05 12.18 0.57
C LYS A 30 -23.08 13.33 0.29
N ASN A 31 -21.82 13.21 0.70
CA ASN A 31 -20.80 14.26 0.60
C ASN A 31 -19.57 13.82 -0.18
N ILE A 32 -19.75 12.99 -1.19
CA ILE A 32 -18.65 12.39 -1.96
C ILE A 32 -17.66 13.43 -2.51
N TRP A 33 -18.14 14.59 -2.93
CA TRP A 33 -17.30 15.67 -3.46
C TRP A 33 -16.38 16.31 -2.40
N LEU A 34 -16.87 16.47 -1.18
CA LEU A 34 -16.07 17.01 -0.07
C LEU A 34 -15.03 15.98 0.37
N VAL A 35 -15.42 14.72 0.40
CA VAL A 35 -14.55 13.60 0.72
C VAL A 35 -13.46 13.47 -0.34
N GLU A 36 -13.80 13.51 -1.62
CA GLU A 36 -12.85 13.44 -2.71
C GLU A 36 -11.83 14.59 -2.70
N ARG A 37 -12.28 15.82 -2.39
CA ARG A 37 -11.38 16.97 -2.26
C ARG A 37 -10.37 16.79 -1.14
N LYS A 38 -10.82 16.29 0.02
CA LYS A 38 -9.92 16.00 1.15
C LYS A 38 -9.01 14.80 0.86
N ARG A 39 -9.54 13.75 0.26
CA ARG A 39 -8.76 12.57 -0.16
C ARG A 39 -7.64 12.95 -1.12
N LYS A 40 -7.93 13.83 -2.08
CA LYS A 40 -6.92 14.29 -3.04
C LYS A 40 -5.70 14.90 -2.34
N ALA A 41 -5.90 15.75 -1.35
CA ALA A 41 -4.79 16.34 -0.59
C ALA A 41 -3.98 15.27 0.16
N PHE A 42 -4.63 14.31 0.80
CA PHE A 42 -3.94 13.18 1.45
C PHE A 42 -3.21 12.29 0.45
N ASP A 43 -3.83 12.00 -0.69
CA ASP A 43 -3.20 11.21 -1.75
C ASP A 43 -1.91 11.88 -2.24
N GLU A 44 -1.94 13.19 -2.47
CA GLU A 44 -0.78 13.98 -2.89
C GLU A 44 0.36 13.93 -1.85
N GLU A 45 0.04 14.04 -0.56
CA GLU A 45 1.02 13.93 0.53
C GLU A 45 1.63 12.53 0.64
N GLU A 46 0.81 11.49 0.55
CA GLU A 46 1.28 10.10 0.59
C GLU A 46 2.14 9.75 -0.63
N ILE A 47 1.72 10.16 -1.83
CA ILE A 47 2.50 9.97 -3.06
C ILE A 47 3.85 10.66 -2.94
N ALA A 48 3.88 11.91 -2.44
CA ALA A 48 5.12 12.64 -2.24
C ALA A 48 6.05 11.95 -1.23
N LEU A 49 5.50 11.35 -0.19
CA LEU A 49 6.26 10.58 0.79
C LEU A 49 6.84 9.29 0.18
N LEU A 50 6.02 8.54 -0.57
CA LEU A 50 6.45 7.35 -1.30
C LEU A 50 7.55 7.67 -2.31
N GLN A 51 7.38 8.76 -3.08
CA GLN A 51 8.37 9.22 -4.05
C GLN A 51 9.72 9.48 -3.37
N ARG A 52 9.75 10.22 -2.26
CA ARG A 52 10.99 10.48 -1.51
C ARG A 52 11.68 9.20 -1.05
N VAL A 53 10.92 8.20 -0.61
CA VAL A 53 11.49 6.91 -0.19
C VAL A 53 12.06 6.15 -1.39
N ILE A 54 11.40 6.21 -2.54
CA ILE A 54 11.86 5.57 -3.77
C ILE A 54 13.12 6.25 -4.31
N GLU A 55 13.13 7.59 -4.38
CA GLU A 55 14.29 8.38 -4.80
C GLU A 55 15.51 8.12 -3.92
N GLU A 56 15.32 8.07 -2.60
CA GLU A 56 16.38 7.72 -1.66
C GLU A 56 16.92 6.31 -1.90
N GLY A 57 16.04 5.34 -2.14
CA GLY A 57 16.44 3.98 -2.48
C GLY A 57 17.22 3.90 -3.80
N CYS A 58 16.83 4.67 -4.81
CA CYS A 58 17.56 4.78 -6.07
C CYS A 58 18.93 5.41 -5.87
N ARG A 59 19.01 6.50 -5.07
CA ARG A 59 20.27 7.18 -4.76
C ARG A 59 21.26 6.27 -4.02
N ARG A 60 20.76 5.39 -3.17
CA ARG A 60 21.57 4.38 -2.46
C ARG A 60 21.89 3.14 -3.29
N GLY A 61 21.37 3.04 -4.52
CA GLY A 61 21.55 1.87 -5.36
C GLY A 61 20.73 0.64 -4.90
N THR A 62 19.80 0.81 -3.95
CA THR A 62 18.93 -0.27 -3.45
C THR A 62 17.77 -0.54 -4.41
N PHE A 63 17.26 0.52 -5.05
CA PHE A 63 16.18 0.45 -6.04
C PHE A 63 16.72 0.78 -7.43
N ASN A 64 16.11 0.18 -8.44
CA ASN A 64 16.38 0.49 -9.84
C ASN A 64 15.06 0.85 -10.53
N VAL A 65 14.69 2.13 -10.44
CA VAL A 65 13.44 2.68 -10.94
C VAL A 65 13.75 3.87 -11.85
N GLU A 66 13.28 3.82 -13.08
CA GLU A 66 13.50 4.88 -14.07
C GLU A 66 12.64 6.12 -13.78
N TYR A 67 11.39 5.91 -13.34
CA TYR A 67 10.42 6.96 -13.06
C TYR A 67 9.91 6.90 -11.61
N PRO A 68 10.65 7.43 -10.61
CA PRO A 68 10.27 7.34 -9.19
C PRO A 68 8.91 7.95 -8.87
N SER A 69 8.58 9.10 -9.46
CA SER A 69 7.29 9.78 -9.26
C SER A 69 6.12 8.91 -9.72
N PHE A 70 6.18 8.43 -10.95
CA PHE A 70 5.13 7.57 -11.51
C PHE A 70 5.01 6.24 -10.78
N THR A 71 6.15 5.67 -10.36
CA THR A 71 6.17 4.44 -9.55
C THR A 71 5.48 4.65 -8.20
N ALA A 72 5.69 5.82 -7.56
CA ALA A 72 5.01 6.19 -6.33
C ALA A 72 3.49 6.27 -6.52
N GLU A 73 3.03 6.89 -7.61
CA GLU A 73 1.61 6.97 -7.95
C GLU A 73 1.00 5.56 -8.14
N ILE A 74 1.65 4.70 -8.93
CA ILE A 74 1.17 3.33 -9.17
C ILE A 74 1.09 2.53 -7.88
N ILE A 75 2.10 2.61 -7.01
CA ILE A 75 2.08 1.93 -5.72
C ILE A 75 0.93 2.47 -4.85
N HIS A 76 0.79 3.79 -4.76
CA HIS A 76 -0.27 4.42 -3.96
C HIS A 76 -1.67 3.98 -4.43
N TYR A 77 -1.97 4.10 -5.72
CA TYR A 77 -3.28 3.72 -6.25
C TYR A 77 -3.52 2.21 -6.23
N SER A 78 -2.47 1.40 -6.30
CA SER A 78 -2.59 -0.05 -6.09
C SER A 78 -2.99 -0.38 -4.65
N VAL A 79 -2.38 0.28 -3.66
CA VAL A 79 -2.77 0.14 -2.24
C VAL A 79 -4.20 0.60 -2.03
N LYS A 80 -4.58 1.73 -2.59
CA LYS A 80 -5.94 2.26 -2.55
C LYS A 80 -6.96 1.28 -3.14
N GLY A 81 -6.60 0.59 -4.23
CA GLY A 81 -7.46 -0.43 -4.86
C GLY A 81 -7.72 -1.66 -3.97
N ILE A 82 -6.83 -1.95 -3.04
CA ILE A 82 -6.97 -3.09 -2.13
C ILE A 82 -7.57 -2.73 -0.77
N GLU A 83 -7.82 -1.44 -0.47
CA GLU A 83 -8.42 -0.99 0.80
C GLU A 83 -9.76 -1.69 1.08
N VAL A 84 -10.66 -1.70 0.12
CA VAL A 84 -12.00 -2.30 0.29
C VAL A 84 -11.92 -3.81 0.53
N PRO A 85 -11.22 -4.60 -0.29
CA PRO A 85 -11.01 -6.02 -0.01
C PRO A 85 -10.36 -6.27 1.36
N TYR A 86 -9.41 -5.43 1.78
CA TYR A 86 -8.74 -5.55 3.07
C TYR A 86 -9.70 -5.29 4.24
N ILE A 87 -10.50 -4.21 4.17
CA ILE A 87 -11.47 -3.83 5.21
C ILE A 87 -12.50 -4.95 5.45
N TYR A 88 -12.91 -5.62 4.38
CA TYR A 88 -13.91 -6.71 4.44
C TYR A 88 -13.31 -8.10 4.55
N ASP A 89 -12.03 -8.23 4.88
CA ASP A 89 -11.30 -9.50 5.01
C ASP A 89 -11.45 -10.42 3.77
N ARG A 90 -11.50 -9.81 2.58
CA ARG A 90 -11.59 -10.51 1.29
C ARG A 90 -10.25 -10.69 0.60
N LEU A 91 -9.24 -9.96 1.04
CA LEU A 91 -7.89 -10.03 0.49
C LEU A 91 -7.15 -11.23 1.10
N GLY A 92 -6.96 -12.27 0.28
CA GLY A 92 -6.31 -13.49 0.75
C GLY A 92 -7.06 -14.13 1.92
N ARG A 93 -8.17 -14.80 1.65
CA ARG A 93 -9.10 -15.32 2.67
C ARG A 93 -8.44 -16.05 3.83
N ASP A 94 -7.32 -16.74 3.56
CA ASP A 94 -6.58 -17.53 4.54
C ASP A 94 -5.28 -16.84 5.01
N LEU A 95 -5.12 -15.55 4.66
CA LEU A 95 -3.94 -14.76 5.00
C LEU A 95 -4.31 -13.66 5.99
N ASN A 96 -3.47 -13.47 6.99
CA ASN A 96 -3.46 -12.31 7.88
C ASN A 96 -2.32 -11.35 7.50
N ASP A 97 -2.18 -10.24 8.21
CA ASP A 97 -1.13 -9.26 7.94
C ASP A 97 0.28 -9.87 7.99
N ALA A 98 0.54 -10.75 8.93
CA ALA A 98 1.85 -11.39 9.08
C ALA A 98 2.15 -12.34 7.91
N THR A 99 1.17 -13.15 7.52
CA THR A 99 1.33 -14.14 6.44
C THR A 99 1.25 -13.55 5.04
N SER A 100 0.55 -12.43 4.86
CA SER A 100 0.47 -11.73 3.56
C SER A 100 1.69 -10.85 3.26
N ARG A 101 2.39 -10.33 4.29
CA ARG A 101 3.54 -9.43 4.12
C ARG A 101 4.63 -9.95 3.16
N PRO A 102 5.06 -11.22 3.19
CA PRO A 102 6.05 -11.72 2.24
C PRO A 102 5.62 -11.61 0.78
N PHE A 103 4.33 -11.84 0.49
CA PHE A 103 3.79 -11.76 -0.87
C PHE A 103 3.73 -10.30 -1.35
N VAL A 104 3.23 -9.39 -0.51
CA VAL A 104 3.23 -7.95 -0.79
C VAL A 104 4.65 -7.44 -0.99
N ALA A 105 5.58 -7.84 -0.11
CA ALA A 105 6.99 -7.47 -0.22
C ALA A 105 7.60 -7.94 -1.54
N ALA A 106 7.30 -9.18 -1.98
CA ALA A 106 7.80 -9.71 -3.26
C ALA A 106 7.30 -8.90 -4.46
N ILE A 107 6.02 -8.50 -4.45
CA ILE A 107 5.43 -7.66 -5.52
C ILE A 107 6.10 -6.28 -5.53
N VAL A 108 6.23 -5.64 -4.37
CA VAL A 108 6.85 -4.32 -4.23
C VAL A 108 8.33 -4.36 -4.63
N CYS A 109 9.09 -5.40 -4.23
CA CYS A 109 10.48 -5.57 -4.64
C CYS A 109 10.63 -5.65 -6.16
N ARG A 110 9.74 -6.39 -6.83
CA ARG A 110 9.75 -6.45 -8.30
C ARG A 110 9.44 -5.10 -8.94
N ALA A 111 8.44 -4.38 -8.42
CA ALA A 111 8.08 -3.05 -8.90
C ALA A 111 9.22 -2.03 -8.74
N LEU A 112 10.08 -2.23 -7.74
CA LEU A 112 11.24 -1.37 -7.45
C LEU A 112 12.54 -1.84 -8.14
N GLY A 113 12.46 -2.87 -9.00
CA GLY A 113 13.65 -3.43 -9.67
C GLY A 113 14.63 -4.10 -8.72
N MET A 114 14.16 -4.56 -7.56
CA MET A 114 14.98 -5.27 -6.58
C MET A 114 14.93 -6.78 -6.82
N SER A 115 16.04 -7.46 -6.52
CA SER A 115 16.02 -8.91 -6.37
C SER A 115 15.21 -9.31 -5.15
N ILE A 116 14.36 -10.33 -5.28
CA ILE A 116 13.62 -10.86 -4.15
C ILE A 116 14.60 -11.56 -3.21
N PRO A 117 14.69 -11.17 -1.92
CA PRO A 117 15.56 -11.85 -0.96
C PRO A 117 15.24 -13.35 -0.90
N ALA A 118 16.28 -14.19 -0.78
CA ALA A 118 16.14 -15.64 -0.74
C ALA A 118 15.19 -16.11 0.38
N THR A 119 15.18 -15.41 1.52
CA THR A 119 14.27 -15.66 2.65
C THR A 119 12.79 -15.49 2.31
N LEU A 120 12.47 -14.64 1.32
CA LEU A 120 11.10 -14.45 0.84
C LEU A 120 10.75 -15.45 -0.26
N GLN A 121 11.73 -15.92 -1.02
CA GLN A 121 11.53 -16.91 -2.09
C GLN A 121 11.08 -18.27 -1.51
N THR A 122 11.67 -18.69 -0.40
CA THR A 122 11.37 -19.99 0.24
C THR A 122 9.92 -20.04 0.73
N ASN A 123 9.37 -18.93 1.21
CA ASN A 123 8.01 -18.87 1.72
C ASN A 123 6.93 -18.77 0.62
N LEU A 124 7.31 -18.39 -0.61
CA LEU A 124 6.37 -18.26 -1.74
C LEU A 124 6.06 -19.59 -2.43
N PHE A 125 6.88 -20.63 -2.24
CA PHE A 125 6.79 -21.90 -2.95
C PHE A 125 6.58 -23.12 -2.05
N THR A 126 6.56 -22.95 -0.74
CA THR A 126 6.19 -24.02 0.20
C THR A 126 4.68 -23.98 0.41
N LYS A 127 3.97 -24.81 -0.35
CA LYS A 127 2.62 -25.24 -0.01
C LYS A 127 2.71 -26.43 0.92
#